data_2ee41673ff7d56dc9923403828c11b77
#
_entry.id   2ee41673ff7d56dc9923403828c11b77
#
_cell.length_a   1.000
_cell.length_b   1.000
_cell.length_c   1.000
_cell.angle_alpha   90.00
_cell.angle_beta   90.00
_cell.angle_gamma   90.00
#
_symmetry.space_group_name_H-M   'P 1'
#
loop_
_entity.id
_entity.type
_entity.pdbx_description
1 polymer ?
#
loop_
_entity_poly.entity_id
_entity_poly.type
_entity_poly.pdbx_seq_one_letter_code
_entity_poly.pdbx_strand_id
1 'polypeptide(L)' 'MKKPRFTQKHYNEIFAHTQKILNLNIVDKLGNDDVKLGIRYYHNMLGKLFYEDNPKFKPEMWRIS' A
#
# COMPACT_ATOMS: atom_id res chain seq x y z
N MET A 1 0.16 -4.45 -26.73
CA MET A 1 -0.35 -4.29 -25.35
C MET A 1 0.79 -4.40 -24.36
N LYS A 2 0.93 -3.38 -23.50
CA LYS A 2 1.90 -3.44 -22.43
C LYS A 2 1.43 -4.39 -21.35
N LYS A 3 2.28 -5.35 -20.99
CA LYS A 3 2.00 -6.17 -19.82
C LYS A 3 2.23 -5.35 -18.56
N PRO A 4 1.35 -5.47 -17.54
CA PRO A 4 1.59 -4.82 -16.26
C PRO A 4 2.92 -5.29 -15.66
N ARG A 5 3.63 -4.37 -15.01
CA ARG A 5 4.91 -4.69 -14.37
C ARG A 5 4.72 -5.49 -13.08
N PHE A 6 3.53 -5.43 -12.51
CA PHE A 6 3.23 -6.09 -11.23
C PHE A 6 2.11 -7.09 -11.42
N THR A 7 2.21 -8.22 -10.72
CA THR A 7 1.17 -9.25 -10.69
C THR A 7 0.38 -9.14 -9.39
N GLN A 8 -0.72 -9.90 -9.31
CA GLN A 8 -1.52 -9.95 -8.08
C GLN A 8 -0.67 -10.38 -6.89
N LYS A 9 0.29 -11.26 -7.10
CA LYS A 9 1.21 -11.68 -6.05
C LYS A 9 1.99 -10.50 -5.50
N HIS A 10 2.51 -9.65 -6.36
CA HIS A 10 3.26 -8.46 -5.95
C HIS A 10 2.38 -7.52 -5.14
N TYR A 11 1.15 -7.28 -5.59
CA TYR A 11 0.22 -6.42 -4.86
C TYR A 11 -0.05 -6.97 -3.46
N ASN A 12 -0.30 -8.27 -3.36
CA ASN A 12 -0.58 -8.90 -2.07
C ASN A 12 0.61 -8.80 -1.12
N GLU A 13 1.83 -9.01 -1.63
CA GLU A 13 3.03 -8.93 -0.82
C GLU A 13 3.25 -7.51 -0.29
N ILE A 14 3.09 -6.50 -1.14
CA ILE A 14 3.27 -5.10 -0.73
C ILE A 14 2.21 -4.71 0.29
N PHE A 15 0.97 -5.13 0.07
CA PHE A 15 -0.13 -4.86 1.01
C PHE A 15 0.16 -5.46 2.38
N ALA A 16 0.60 -6.72 2.40
CA ALA A 16 0.94 -7.40 3.65
C ALA A 16 2.10 -6.69 4.37
N HIS A 17 3.11 -6.25 3.64
CA HIS A 17 4.22 -5.50 4.21
C HIS A 17 3.76 -4.20 4.85
N THR A 18 2.88 -3.47 4.19
CA THR A 18 2.36 -2.22 4.74
C THR A 18 1.61 -2.48 6.04
N GLN A 19 0.75 -3.50 6.08
CA GLN A 19 0.03 -3.85 7.30
C GLN A 19 0.98 -4.25 8.42
N LYS A 20 2.03 -5.01 8.08
CA LYS A 20 3.03 -5.42 9.04
C LYS A 20 3.75 -4.21 9.64
N ILE A 21 4.13 -3.25 8.82
CA ILE A 21 4.77 -2.03 9.28
C ILE A 21 3.86 -1.24 10.21
N LEU A 22 2.58 -1.12 9.85
CA LEU A 22 1.60 -0.40 10.67
C LEU A 22 1.39 -1.06 12.03
N ASN A 23 1.63 -2.36 12.14
CA ASN A 23 1.45 -3.12 13.37
C ASN A 23 2.74 -3.28 14.18
N LEU A 24 3.87 -2.70 13.73
CA LEU A 24 5.12 -2.78 14.47
C LEU A 24 5.04 -1.96 15.76
N ASN A 25 5.53 -2.54 16.84
CA ASN A 25 5.57 -1.85 18.13
C ASN A 25 6.36 -0.56 18.09
N ILE A 26 7.41 -0.50 17.26
CA ILE A 26 8.23 0.70 17.14
C ILE A 26 7.42 1.87 16.60
N VAL A 27 6.47 1.61 15.70
CA VAL A 27 5.57 2.64 15.18
C VAL A 27 4.68 3.16 16.30
N ASP A 28 4.18 2.25 17.14
CA ASP A 28 3.37 2.63 18.30
C ASP A 28 4.19 3.39 19.34
N LYS A 29 5.45 3.00 19.54
CA LYS A 29 6.34 3.69 20.48
C LYS A 29 6.70 5.10 20.04
N LEU A 30 6.84 5.32 18.74
CA LEU A 30 7.02 6.66 18.21
C LEU A 30 5.79 7.52 18.46
N GLY A 31 4.70 6.87 18.87
CA GLY A 31 3.51 7.52 19.40
C GLY A 31 2.80 8.37 18.38
N ASN A 32 3.01 8.09 17.14
CA ASN A 32 2.70 9.06 16.16
C ASN A 32 1.63 8.56 15.21
N ASP A 33 0.41 9.03 15.46
CA ASP A 33 -0.66 8.91 14.48
C ASP A 33 -0.22 9.52 13.15
N ASP A 34 0.64 10.54 13.18
CA ASP A 34 1.19 11.17 11.98
C ASP A 34 2.05 10.21 11.17
N VAL A 35 2.86 9.37 11.84
CA VAL A 35 3.66 8.35 11.17
C VAL A 35 2.77 7.33 10.49
N LYS A 36 1.75 6.85 11.21
CA LYS A 36 0.80 5.91 10.65
C LYS A 36 0.02 6.51 9.48
N LEU A 37 -0.38 7.76 9.62
CA LEU A 37 -1.07 8.48 8.56
C LEU A 37 -0.19 8.62 7.32
N GLY A 38 1.09 8.92 7.51
CA GLY A 38 2.04 9.02 6.41
C GLY A 38 2.22 7.70 5.68
N ILE A 39 2.30 6.59 6.43
CA ILE A 39 2.43 5.27 5.85
C ILE A 39 1.18 4.92 5.04
N ARG A 40 0.00 5.19 5.59
CA ARG A 40 -1.26 4.94 4.87
C ARG A 40 -1.36 5.79 3.61
N TYR A 41 -0.97 7.04 3.71
CA TYR A 41 -0.99 7.95 2.57
C TYR A 41 -0.08 7.43 1.46
N TYR A 42 1.15 7.05 1.82
CA TYR A 42 2.10 6.50 0.86
C TYR A 42 1.56 5.22 0.20
N HIS A 43 0.98 4.33 1.01
CA HIS A 43 0.40 3.10 0.50
C HIS A 43 -0.71 3.39 -0.52
N ASN A 44 -1.58 4.34 -0.22
CA ASN A 44 -2.68 4.69 -1.10
C ASN A 44 -2.17 5.33 -2.40
N MET A 45 -1.08 6.10 -2.32
CA MET A 45 -0.44 6.65 -3.51
C MET A 45 0.14 5.56 -4.41
N LEU A 46 0.67 4.49 -3.82
CA LEU A 46 1.13 3.34 -4.60
C LEU A 46 -0.02 2.71 -5.36
N GLY A 47 -1.19 2.66 -4.76
CA GLY A 47 -2.38 2.15 -5.45
C GLY A 47 -2.70 2.93 -6.71
N LYS A 48 -2.56 4.25 -6.66
CA LYS A 48 -2.75 5.09 -7.83
C LYS A 48 -1.73 4.78 -8.92
N LEU A 49 -0.47 4.59 -8.52
CA LEU A 49 0.60 4.23 -9.44
C LEU A 49 0.32 2.88 -10.11
N PHE A 50 -0.12 1.91 -9.33
CA PHE A 50 -0.46 0.59 -9.87
C PHE A 50 -1.62 0.65 -10.85
N TYR A 51 -2.60 1.49 -10.57
CA TYR A 51 -3.72 1.68 -11.48
C TYR A 51 -3.26 2.28 -12.82
N GLU A 52 -2.33 3.21 -12.78
CA GLU A 52 -1.77 3.79 -14.00
C GLU A 52 -1.02 2.75 -14.83
N ASP A 53 -0.32 1.82 -14.14
CA ASP A 53 0.40 0.73 -14.80
C ASP A 53 -0.56 -0.35 -15.32
N ASN A 54 -1.65 -0.61 -14.60
CA ASN A 54 -2.60 -1.67 -14.93
C ASN A 54 -4.04 -1.18 -14.68
N PRO A 55 -4.79 -0.82 -15.73
CA PRO A 55 -6.17 -0.34 -15.57
C PRO A 55 -7.11 -1.34 -14.92
N LYS A 56 -6.76 -2.63 -14.89
CA LYS A 56 -7.55 -3.65 -14.21
C LYS A 56 -7.34 -3.66 -12.71
N PHE A 57 -6.31 -2.99 -12.22
CA PHE A 57 -6.06 -2.86 -10.79
C PHE A 57 -7.17 -2.05 -10.15
N LYS A 58 -7.65 -2.49 -8.98
CA LYS A 58 -8.75 -1.84 -8.27
C LYS A 58 -8.22 -1.08 -7.05
N PRO A 59 -8.00 0.23 -7.16
CA PRO A 59 -7.46 1.01 -6.04
C PRO A 59 -8.32 0.95 -4.79
N GLU A 60 -9.64 0.84 -4.94
CA GLU A 60 -10.54 0.78 -3.81
C GLU A 60 -10.35 -0.46 -2.93
N MET A 61 -9.82 -1.54 -3.51
CA MET A 61 -9.50 -2.74 -2.75
C MET A 61 -8.11 -2.70 -2.13
N TRP A 62 -7.29 -1.77 -2.57
CA TRP A 62 -5.93 -1.58 -2.09
C TRP A 62 -5.86 -0.69 -0.86
N ARG A 63 -6.81 0.21 -0.70
CA ARG A 63 -6.78 1.25 0.32
C ARG A 63 -6.78 0.65 1.72
N ILE A 64 -5.95 1.23 2.57
CA ILE A 64 -5.95 0.95 4.01
C ILE A 64 -6.60 2.14 4.71
N SER A 65 -7.63 1.86 5.48
CA SER A 65 -8.32 2.86 6.28
C SER A 65 -7.66 3.05 7.65
#